data_da24da7529b845023f230fc5c07c8b4f
#
_entry.id   da24da7529b845023f230fc5c07c8b4f
#
_cell.length_a   1.000
_cell.length_b   1.000
_cell.length_c   1.000
_cell.angle_alpha   90.00
_cell.angle_beta   90.00
_cell.angle_gamma   90.00
#
_symmetry.space_group_name_H-M   'P 1'
#
loop_
_entity.id
_entity.type
_entity.pdbx_description
1 polymer ?
#
loop_
_entity_poly.entity_id
_entity_poly.type
_entity_poly.pdbx_seq_one_letter_code
_entity_poly.pdbx_strand_id
1 'polypeptide(L)'
;MTGIQRRMARLLANGGKLFLAAFDHPQIYGTMEGLENTPELVKSLKDSEVDGFILNPGMFERICPKAVDDKVLVLRGSVGGTMLGTVYSDVHYGMASAELAAKLDADAVLVMFVIGGSKDMESEIELARVCEEYHKLGIPVIAEVLAADYTRNNDTEVVASGARIAAELGADMIKAFYCPDFEKVTSNCPVPVILAGGPKDADIVSVVKEVVSKGAVGLAFGRNIFQSKDIRKTIGELDGALRK
;
A
#
# COMPACT_ATOMS: atom_id res chain seq x y z
N MET A 1 1.93 -19.57 -16.50
CA MET A 1 2.05 -18.36 -15.67
C MET A 1 0.66 -17.75 -15.52
N THR A 2 0.16 -17.57 -14.31
CA THR A 2 -1.17 -17.00 -14.05
C THR A 2 -1.16 -15.47 -14.19
N GLY A 3 -2.33 -14.85 -14.25
CA GLY A 3 -2.46 -13.38 -14.25
C GLY A 3 -1.81 -12.74 -13.02
N ILE A 4 -2.01 -13.33 -11.83
CA ILE A 4 -1.37 -12.90 -10.58
C ILE A 4 0.16 -12.94 -10.71
N GLN A 5 0.74 -14.06 -11.15
CA GLN A 5 2.20 -14.18 -11.30
C GLN A 5 2.80 -13.15 -12.25
N ARG A 6 2.09 -12.81 -13.34
CA ARG A 6 2.54 -11.78 -14.29
C ARG A 6 2.51 -10.38 -13.67
N ARG A 7 1.43 -10.05 -12.97
CA ARG A 7 1.30 -8.74 -12.29
C ARG A 7 2.28 -8.61 -11.12
N MET A 8 2.46 -9.65 -10.32
CA MET A 8 3.49 -9.65 -9.25
C MET A 8 4.91 -9.49 -9.81
N ALA A 9 5.22 -10.15 -10.94
CA ALA A 9 6.50 -9.96 -11.63
C ALA A 9 6.67 -8.52 -12.14
N ARG A 10 5.60 -7.84 -12.60
CA ARG A 10 5.63 -6.43 -12.99
C ARG A 10 5.82 -5.50 -11.78
N LEU A 11 5.11 -5.74 -10.67
CA LEU A 11 5.30 -4.99 -9.43
C LEU A 11 6.75 -5.04 -8.92
N LEU A 12 7.40 -6.19 -9.05
CA LEU A 12 8.76 -6.44 -8.56
C LEU A 12 9.83 -6.42 -9.67
N ALA A 13 9.51 -5.80 -10.82
CA ALA A 13 10.40 -5.83 -12.00
C ALA A 13 11.73 -5.11 -11.76
N ASN A 14 11.77 -4.12 -10.89
CA ASN A 14 12.95 -3.31 -10.63
C ASN A 14 13.84 -3.96 -9.54
N GLY A 15 14.64 -4.97 -9.92
CA GLY A 15 15.56 -5.65 -9.01
C GLY A 15 14.88 -6.40 -7.84
N GLY A 16 13.63 -6.82 -7.99
CA GLY A 16 12.85 -7.45 -6.91
C GLY A 16 12.36 -6.46 -5.86
N LYS A 17 12.45 -5.17 -6.12
CA LYS A 17 12.04 -4.09 -5.21
C LYS A 17 10.86 -3.30 -5.79
N LEU A 18 10.03 -2.72 -4.90
CA LEU A 18 8.86 -1.93 -5.27
C LEU A 18 8.82 -0.61 -4.50
N PHE A 19 8.73 0.51 -5.22
CA PHE A 19 8.54 1.82 -4.63
C PHE A 19 7.23 2.46 -5.11
N LEU A 20 6.22 2.51 -4.24
CA LEU A 20 4.92 3.11 -4.53
C LEU A 20 4.76 4.46 -3.83
N ALA A 21 4.28 5.45 -4.56
CA ALA A 21 3.77 6.70 -3.99
C ALA A 21 2.26 6.56 -3.71
N ALA A 22 1.87 6.67 -2.44
CA ALA A 22 0.48 6.46 -2.01
C ALA A 22 -0.27 7.80 -1.93
N PHE A 23 -1.19 8.03 -2.86
CA PHE A 23 -1.99 9.25 -2.99
C PHE A 23 -3.50 9.02 -2.79
N ASP A 24 -3.83 7.95 -2.07
CA ASP A 24 -5.20 7.52 -1.76
C ASP A 24 -5.80 8.15 -0.50
N HIS A 25 -5.01 8.88 0.28
CA HIS A 25 -5.38 9.48 1.55
C HIS A 25 -6.66 10.37 1.51
N PRO A 26 -6.94 11.17 0.45
CA PRO A 26 -8.11 12.04 0.43
C PRO A 26 -9.45 11.30 0.57
N GLN A 27 -9.52 10.01 0.28
CA GLN A 27 -10.72 9.21 0.49
C GLN A 27 -11.11 9.16 1.99
N ILE A 28 -10.13 9.23 2.88
CA ILE A 28 -10.31 9.15 4.33
C ILE A 28 -10.36 10.57 4.95
N TYR A 29 -9.44 11.43 4.53
CA TYR A 29 -9.19 12.73 5.17
C TYR A 29 -9.87 13.91 4.46
N GLY A 30 -10.41 13.72 3.25
CA GLY A 30 -10.91 14.82 2.43
C GLY A 30 -9.77 15.64 1.83
N THR A 31 -9.85 16.96 1.93
CA THR A 31 -8.82 17.87 1.42
C THR A 31 -7.52 17.74 2.22
N MET A 32 -6.41 17.53 1.52
CA MET A 32 -5.08 17.40 2.12
C MET A 32 -4.06 18.26 1.38
N GLU A 33 -3.19 18.92 2.14
CA GLU A 33 -2.05 19.65 1.61
C GLU A 33 -1.14 18.71 0.81
N GLY A 34 -0.80 19.12 -0.41
CA GLY A 34 0.01 18.35 -1.36
C GLY A 34 -0.77 17.36 -2.24
N LEU A 35 -2.09 17.18 -1.98
CA LEU A 35 -2.97 16.32 -2.79
C LEU A 35 -4.20 17.07 -3.34
N GLU A 36 -4.13 18.39 -3.47
CA GLU A 36 -5.21 19.23 -4.02
C GLU A 36 -5.49 18.89 -5.49
N ASN A 37 -4.46 18.47 -6.23
CA ASN A 37 -4.58 18.03 -7.63
C ASN A 37 -3.74 16.78 -7.87
N THR A 38 -4.25 15.63 -7.43
CA THR A 38 -3.57 14.33 -7.57
C THR A 38 -3.18 13.99 -9.02
N PRO A 39 -4.02 14.21 -10.06
CA PRO A 39 -3.63 13.92 -11.44
C PRO A 39 -2.41 14.71 -11.93
N GLU A 40 -2.31 16.00 -11.60
CA GLU A 40 -1.13 16.80 -11.98
C GLU A 40 0.11 16.41 -11.18
N LEU A 41 -0.04 16.03 -9.90
CA LEU A 41 1.07 15.52 -9.11
C LEU A 41 1.63 14.23 -9.72
N VAL A 42 0.78 13.26 -10.04
CA VAL A 42 1.20 12.00 -10.71
C VAL A 42 1.92 12.31 -12.02
N LYS A 43 1.37 13.17 -12.86
CA LYS A 43 1.99 13.60 -14.12
C LYS A 43 3.38 14.24 -13.91
N SER A 44 3.54 15.03 -12.85
CA SER A 44 4.83 15.65 -12.52
C SER A 44 5.90 14.65 -12.09
N LEU A 45 5.49 13.46 -11.64
CA LEU A 45 6.35 12.40 -11.14
C LEU A 45 6.59 11.25 -12.15
N LYS A 46 6.13 11.37 -13.39
CA LYS A 46 6.28 10.32 -14.41
C LYS A 46 7.73 9.87 -14.61
N ASP A 47 8.69 10.78 -14.57
CA ASP A 47 10.12 10.54 -14.77
C ASP A 47 10.89 10.40 -13.43
N SER A 48 10.19 10.18 -12.31
CA SER A 48 10.82 9.96 -11.01
C SER A 48 11.08 8.47 -10.77
N GLU A 49 11.83 8.16 -9.71
CA GLU A 49 12.27 6.81 -9.36
C GLU A 49 11.16 5.94 -8.75
N VAL A 50 9.96 6.47 -8.50
CA VAL A 50 8.84 5.62 -8.05
C VAL A 50 8.45 4.63 -9.14
N ASP A 51 8.19 3.38 -8.77
CA ASP A 51 7.72 2.37 -9.71
C ASP A 51 6.24 2.55 -10.05
N GLY A 52 5.46 3.19 -9.16
CA GLY A 52 4.05 3.40 -9.40
C GLY A 52 3.31 4.15 -8.30
N PHE A 53 1.99 4.11 -8.40
CA PHE A 53 1.09 4.92 -7.57
C PHE A 53 -0.05 4.09 -6.99
N ILE A 54 -0.44 4.43 -5.74
CA ILE A 54 -1.69 3.94 -5.13
C ILE A 54 -2.72 5.06 -5.24
N LEU A 55 -3.86 4.77 -5.88
CA LEU A 55 -4.87 5.78 -6.23
C LEU A 55 -6.29 5.30 -5.93
N ASN A 56 -7.16 6.22 -5.55
CA ASN A 56 -8.59 5.98 -5.45
C ASN A 56 -9.24 5.85 -6.85
N PRO A 57 -10.35 5.10 -7.01
CA PRO A 57 -10.99 4.87 -8.30
C PRO A 57 -11.25 6.17 -9.08
N GLY A 58 -11.82 7.18 -8.43
CA GLY A 58 -12.13 8.45 -9.10
C GLY A 58 -10.90 9.23 -9.57
N MET A 59 -9.73 9.05 -8.96
CA MET A 59 -8.47 9.66 -9.41
C MET A 59 -7.80 8.81 -10.49
N PHE A 60 -7.90 7.51 -10.38
CA PHE A 60 -7.41 6.57 -11.38
C PHE A 60 -7.98 6.86 -12.79
N GLU A 61 -9.29 7.11 -12.88
CA GLU A 61 -9.96 7.46 -14.14
C GLU A 61 -9.56 8.84 -14.71
N ARG A 62 -8.99 9.71 -13.89
CA ARG A 62 -8.59 11.08 -14.30
C ARG A 62 -7.15 11.22 -14.71
N ILE A 63 -6.34 10.19 -14.50
CA ILE A 63 -4.94 10.22 -14.88
C ILE A 63 -4.79 9.95 -16.37
N CYS A 64 -4.02 10.81 -17.03
CA CYS A 64 -3.69 10.59 -18.44
C CYS A 64 -2.84 9.32 -18.59
N PRO A 65 -3.27 8.32 -19.36
CA PRO A 65 -2.51 7.08 -19.53
C PRO A 65 -1.03 7.32 -19.91
N LYS A 66 -0.77 8.24 -20.83
CA LYS A 66 0.60 8.60 -21.24
C LYS A 66 1.50 9.16 -20.13
N ALA A 67 0.93 9.53 -19.00
CA ALA A 67 1.72 10.00 -17.85
C ALA A 67 2.21 8.86 -16.97
N VAL A 68 1.74 7.64 -17.21
CA VAL A 68 1.97 6.46 -16.35
C VAL A 68 2.22 5.17 -17.13
N ASP A 69 2.54 5.26 -18.43
CA ASP A 69 2.69 4.09 -19.34
C ASP A 69 3.67 3.04 -18.81
N ASP A 70 4.74 3.48 -18.14
CA ASP A 70 5.80 2.63 -17.56
C ASP A 70 5.61 2.38 -16.06
N LYS A 71 4.60 3.00 -15.43
CA LYS A 71 4.35 2.88 -14.00
C LYS A 71 3.35 1.77 -13.68
N VAL A 72 3.50 1.16 -12.51
CA VAL A 72 2.47 0.27 -11.98
C VAL A 72 1.38 1.07 -11.29
N LEU A 73 0.14 0.67 -11.48
CA LEU A 73 -1.01 1.35 -10.90
C LEU A 73 -1.74 0.42 -9.93
N VAL A 74 -1.77 0.81 -8.67
CA VAL A 74 -2.44 0.07 -7.60
C VAL A 74 -3.74 0.78 -7.24
N LEU A 75 -4.86 0.08 -7.43
CA LEU A 75 -6.18 0.62 -7.11
C LEU A 75 -6.46 0.50 -5.60
N ARG A 76 -6.85 1.59 -4.93
CA ARG A 76 -7.42 1.51 -3.59
C ARG A 76 -8.77 0.82 -3.67
N GLY A 77 -8.90 -0.38 -3.09
CA GLY A 77 -10.05 -1.26 -3.22
C GLY A 77 -11.00 -1.27 -2.02
N SER A 78 -10.64 -0.65 -0.90
CA SER A 78 -11.46 -0.71 0.31
C SER A 78 -11.74 0.65 0.96
N VAL A 79 -12.83 0.71 1.71
CA VAL A 79 -13.30 1.89 2.46
C VAL A 79 -13.75 1.50 3.86
N GLY A 80 -13.39 2.32 4.87
CA GLY A 80 -13.76 2.12 6.28
C GLY A 80 -14.28 3.39 6.96
N GLY A 81 -14.84 4.32 6.18
CA GLY A 81 -15.33 5.60 6.69
C GLY A 81 -14.36 6.76 6.48
N THR A 82 -14.65 7.89 7.11
CA THR A 82 -13.86 9.11 7.00
C THR A 82 -13.46 9.65 8.36
N MET A 83 -12.41 10.44 8.41
CA MET A 83 -11.98 11.14 9.62
C MET A 83 -12.94 12.28 10.06
N LEU A 84 -13.98 12.56 9.27
CA LEU A 84 -15.09 13.45 9.67
C LEU A 84 -16.11 12.75 10.56
N GLY A 85 -16.11 11.41 10.57
CA GLY A 85 -16.94 10.59 11.46
C GLY A 85 -16.36 10.52 12.87
N THR A 86 -17.17 9.98 13.79
CA THR A 86 -16.80 9.84 15.21
C THR A 86 -15.94 8.61 15.49
N VAL A 87 -15.94 7.63 14.60
CA VAL A 87 -15.22 6.35 14.77
C VAL A 87 -14.63 5.91 13.44
N TYR A 88 -13.34 5.66 13.43
CA TYR A 88 -12.68 4.95 12.33
C TYR A 88 -13.12 3.48 12.38
N SER A 89 -13.54 2.90 11.27
CA SER A 89 -14.13 1.57 11.27
C SER A 89 -13.10 0.47 11.56
N ASP A 90 -13.46 -0.47 12.42
CA ASP A 90 -12.70 -1.71 12.67
C ASP A 90 -12.72 -2.67 11.47
N VAL A 91 -13.51 -2.38 10.45
CA VAL A 91 -13.60 -3.16 9.20
C VAL A 91 -13.55 -2.23 8.00
N HIS A 92 -12.79 -2.59 7.00
CA HIS A 92 -12.79 -1.96 5.69
C HIS A 92 -13.42 -2.87 4.66
N TYR A 93 -14.49 -2.39 4.03
CA TYR A 93 -15.22 -3.12 3.01
C TYR A 93 -14.69 -2.82 1.61
N GLY A 94 -14.80 -3.80 0.71
CA GLY A 94 -14.50 -3.60 -0.71
C GLY A 94 -15.40 -2.51 -1.32
N MET A 95 -14.79 -1.50 -1.93
CA MET A 95 -15.49 -0.39 -2.58
C MET A 95 -15.35 -0.41 -4.11
N ALA A 96 -14.45 -1.20 -4.63
CA ALA A 96 -14.24 -1.38 -6.07
C ALA A 96 -14.38 -2.86 -6.39
N SER A 97 -15.06 -3.21 -7.47
CA SER A 97 -15.14 -4.60 -7.92
C SER A 97 -13.88 -5.01 -8.69
N ALA A 98 -13.64 -6.32 -8.80
CA ALA A 98 -12.54 -6.83 -9.61
C ALA A 98 -12.71 -6.50 -11.10
N GLU A 99 -13.95 -6.42 -11.61
CA GLU A 99 -14.25 -5.98 -12.98
C GLU A 99 -13.88 -4.51 -13.20
N LEU A 100 -14.13 -3.63 -12.20
CA LEU A 100 -13.70 -2.23 -12.30
C LEU A 100 -12.17 -2.15 -12.35
N ALA A 101 -11.47 -2.88 -11.50
CA ALA A 101 -10.00 -2.90 -11.51
C ALA A 101 -9.45 -3.44 -12.85
N ALA A 102 -10.07 -4.49 -13.41
CA ALA A 102 -9.70 -5.02 -14.72
C ALA A 102 -9.97 -4.00 -15.84
N LYS A 103 -11.12 -3.30 -15.81
CA LYS A 103 -11.46 -2.23 -16.76
C LYS A 103 -10.46 -1.07 -16.72
N LEU A 104 -9.96 -0.75 -15.54
CA LEU A 104 -8.97 0.31 -15.32
C LEU A 104 -7.53 -0.16 -15.60
N ASP A 105 -7.33 -1.43 -15.97
CA ASP A 105 -6.02 -2.06 -16.16
C ASP A 105 -5.10 -1.92 -14.92
N ALA A 106 -5.68 -2.09 -13.73
CA ALA A 106 -4.91 -2.04 -12.49
C ALA A 106 -3.94 -3.23 -12.37
N ASP A 107 -2.72 -2.98 -11.95
CA ASP A 107 -1.69 -4.00 -11.72
C ASP A 107 -1.92 -4.77 -10.42
N ALA A 108 -2.52 -4.11 -9.42
CA ALA A 108 -2.91 -4.71 -8.15
C ALA A 108 -4.06 -3.92 -7.52
N VAL A 109 -4.69 -4.51 -6.52
CA VAL A 109 -5.59 -3.79 -5.60
C VAL A 109 -4.96 -3.72 -4.21
N LEU A 110 -5.15 -2.58 -3.52
CA LEU A 110 -4.78 -2.40 -2.12
C LEU A 110 -6.03 -2.31 -1.26
N VAL A 111 -6.10 -3.15 -0.22
CA VAL A 111 -7.19 -3.15 0.76
C VAL A 111 -6.63 -3.02 2.17
N MET A 112 -7.31 -2.31 3.05
CA MET A 112 -6.96 -2.28 4.46
C MET A 112 -7.54 -3.48 5.18
N PHE A 113 -6.71 -4.11 6.01
CA PHE A 113 -7.05 -5.23 6.87
C PHE A 113 -6.83 -4.82 8.32
N VAL A 114 -7.91 -4.70 9.09
CA VAL A 114 -7.89 -4.24 10.48
C VAL A 114 -8.00 -5.43 11.42
N ILE A 115 -7.11 -5.51 12.41
CA ILE A 115 -7.05 -6.61 13.37
C ILE A 115 -7.04 -6.11 14.82
N GLY A 116 -7.38 -7.00 15.76
CA GLY A 116 -7.35 -6.74 17.20
C GLY A 116 -8.53 -5.91 17.70
N GLY A 117 -9.62 -5.86 16.93
CA GLY A 117 -10.84 -5.14 17.26
C GLY A 117 -12.03 -6.05 17.57
N SER A 118 -13.16 -5.43 17.81
CA SER A 118 -14.43 -6.15 18.08
C SER A 118 -14.99 -6.86 16.85
N LYS A 119 -14.45 -6.58 15.66
CA LYS A 119 -14.91 -7.07 14.38
C LYS A 119 -13.83 -7.88 13.62
N ASP A 120 -12.92 -8.51 14.32
CA ASP A 120 -11.84 -9.29 13.72
C ASP A 120 -12.36 -10.33 12.71
N MET A 121 -13.32 -11.14 13.10
CA MET A 121 -13.90 -12.17 12.22
C MET A 121 -14.53 -11.56 10.96
N GLU A 122 -15.20 -10.43 11.09
CA GLU A 122 -15.81 -9.72 9.95
C GLU A 122 -14.72 -9.18 9.00
N SER A 123 -13.64 -8.64 9.56
CA SER A 123 -12.47 -8.17 8.80
C SER A 123 -11.75 -9.29 8.05
N GLU A 124 -11.57 -10.44 8.68
CA GLU A 124 -10.98 -11.64 8.08
C GLU A 124 -11.84 -12.17 6.91
N ILE A 125 -13.16 -12.31 7.13
CA ILE A 125 -14.10 -12.75 6.09
C ILE A 125 -14.08 -11.81 4.90
N GLU A 126 -14.06 -10.51 5.15
CA GLU A 126 -14.03 -9.50 4.08
C GLU A 126 -12.73 -9.55 3.28
N LEU A 127 -11.57 -9.67 3.94
CA LEU A 127 -10.29 -9.81 3.22
C LEU A 127 -10.28 -11.07 2.36
N ALA A 128 -10.70 -12.22 2.90
CA ALA A 128 -10.75 -13.48 2.15
C ALA A 128 -11.67 -13.38 0.93
N ARG A 129 -12.86 -12.76 1.09
CA ARG A 129 -13.82 -12.51 0.01
C ARG A 129 -13.21 -11.63 -1.10
N VAL A 130 -12.54 -10.54 -0.72
CA VAL A 130 -11.87 -9.65 -1.67
C VAL A 130 -10.76 -10.39 -2.41
N CYS A 131 -9.91 -11.15 -1.72
CA CYS A 131 -8.87 -11.95 -2.35
C CYS A 131 -9.46 -12.90 -3.41
N GLU A 132 -10.50 -13.67 -3.05
CA GLU A 132 -11.17 -14.58 -3.98
C GLU A 132 -11.72 -13.86 -5.22
N GLU A 133 -12.37 -12.70 -5.04
CA GLU A 133 -12.96 -11.91 -6.10
C GLU A 133 -11.91 -11.42 -7.11
N TYR A 134 -10.84 -10.80 -6.63
CA TYR A 134 -9.79 -10.27 -7.50
C TYR A 134 -8.92 -11.35 -8.14
N HIS A 135 -8.68 -12.46 -7.44
CA HIS A 135 -7.94 -13.61 -7.97
C HIS A 135 -8.65 -14.28 -9.16
N LYS A 136 -9.99 -14.26 -9.22
CA LYS A 136 -10.76 -14.75 -10.39
C LYS A 136 -10.36 -14.04 -11.70
N LEU A 137 -9.95 -12.77 -11.60
CA LEU A 137 -9.47 -11.99 -12.74
C LEU A 137 -7.94 -11.88 -12.80
N GLY A 138 -7.23 -12.61 -11.95
CA GLY A 138 -5.76 -12.65 -11.91
C GLY A 138 -5.13 -11.33 -11.43
N ILE A 139 -5.83 -10.57 -10.59
CA ILE A 139 -5.36 -9.32 -9.99
C ILE A 139 -4.86 -9.62 -8.58
N PRO A 140 -3.59 -9.33 -8.23
CA PRO A 140 -3.05 -9.54 -6.90
C PRO A 140 -3.62 -8.54 -5.89
N VAL A 141 -3.72 -8.98 -4.64
CA VAL A 141 -4.21 -8.20 -3.50
C VAL A 141 -3.05 -7.83 -2.58
N ILE A 142 -2.88 -6.53 -2.33
CA ILE A 142 -1.97 -5.99 -1.32
C ILE A 142 -2.80 -5.69 -0.07
N ALA A 143 -2.54 -6.37 1.04
CA ALA A 143 -3.21 -6.10 2.31
C ALA A 143 -2.41 -5.08 3.13
N GLU A 144 -3.00 -3.93 3.43
CA GLU A 144 -2.45 -2.95 4.39
C GLU A 144 -2.95 -3.30 5.79
N VAL A 145 -2.03 -3.79 6.63
CA VAL A 145 -2.35 -4.23 7.98
C VAL A 145 -2.42 -3.05 8.94
N LEU A 146 -3.52 -2.98 9.69
CA LEU A 146 -3.82 -1.95 10.68
C LEU A 146 -4.29 -2.60 12.00
N ALA A 147 -3.88 -2.03 13.12
CA ALA A 147 -4.50 -2.33 14.41
C ALA A 147 -5.83 -1.57 14.56
N ALA A 148 -6.86 -2.18 15.11
CA ALA A 148 -8.10 -1.51 15.49
C ALA A 148 -7.83 -0.40 16.52
N ASP A 149 -6.96 -0.66 17.50
CA ASP A 149 -6.32 0.38 18.28
C ASP A 149 -5.15 0.97 17.49
N TYR A 150 -5.38 2.12 16.86
CA TYR A 150 -4.43 2.77 15.97
C TYR A 150 -3.09 3.11 16.64
N THR A 151 -3.05 3.21 17.96
CA THR A 151 -1.81 3.45 18.72
C THR A 151 -0.86 2.24 18.69
N ARG A 152 -1.37 1.06 18.32
CA ARG A 152 -0.63 -0.20 18.23
C ARG A 152 -0.15 -0.54 16.81
N ASN A 153 -0.27 0.35 15.85
CA ASN A 153 0.22 0.10 14.48
C ASN A 153 1.73 -0.09 14.37
N ASN A 154 2.49 0.24 15.40
CA ASN A 154 3.93 -0.01 15.51
C ASN A 154 4.30 -1.11 16.54
N ASP A 155 3.32 -1.83 17.06
CA ASP A 155 3.52 -3.00 17.92
C ASP A 155 3.94 -4.19 17.05
N THR A 156 5.15 -4.72 17.29
CA THR A 156 5.72 -5.82 16.49
C THR A 156 4.81 -7.05 16.44
N GLU A 157 4.20 -7.43 17.58
CA GLU A 157 3.33 -8.62 17.63
C GLU A 157 2.06 -8.42 16.78
N VAL A 158 1.48 -7.22 16.83
CA VAL A 158 0.29 -6.90 16.02
C VAL A 158 0.64 -6.90 14.54
N VAL A 159 1.72 -6.21 14.15
CA VAL A 159 2.13 -6.10 12.74
C VAL A 159 2.51 -7.46 12.17
N ALA A 160 3.30 -8.26 12.91
CA ALA A 160 3.72 -9.58 12.47
C ALA A 160 2.55 -10.58 12.37
N SER A 161 1.65 -10.59 13.38
CA SER A 161 0.46 -11.45 13.36
C SER A 161 -0.48 -11.06 12.22
N GLY A 162 -0.75 -9.76 12.04
CA GLY A 162 -1.62 -9.27 10.96
C GLY A 162 -1.05 -9.57 9.58
N ALA A 163 0.26 -9.41 9.37
CA ALA A 163 0.92 -9.76 8.12
C ALA A 163 0.77 -11.26 7.80
N ARG A 164 0.96 -12.12 8.80
CA ARG A 164 0.80 -13.57 8.63
C ARG A 164 -0.65 -13.94 8.36
N ILE A 165 -1.60 -13.44 9.14
CA ILE A 165 -3.02 -13.73 8.96
C ILE A 165 -3.48 -13.28 7.57
N ALA A 166 -3.13 -12.06 7.14
CA ALA A 166 -3.50 -11.58 5.82
C ALA A 166 -2.97 -12.47 4.68
N ALA A 167 -1.74 -12.97 4.80
CA ALA A 167 -1.17 -13.90 3.84
C ALA A 167 -1.92 -15.26 3.81
N GLU A 168 -2.31 -15.80 4.97
CA GLU A 168 -3.12 -17.04 5.06
C GLU A 168 -4.53 -16.83 4.46
N LEU A 169 -5.06 -15.62 4.48
CA LEU A 169 -6.36 -15.28 3.89
C LEU A 169 -6.29 -15.00 2.39
N GLY A 170 -5.10 -15.04 1.79
CA GLY A 170 -4.90 -14.95 0.35
C GLY A 170 -4.27 -13.66 -0.16
N ALA A 171 -3.82 -12.75 0.70
CA ALA A 171 -3.08 -11.59 0.23
C ALA A 171 -1.75 -11.99 -0.44
N ASP A 172 -1.43 -11.37 -1.58
CA ASP A 172 -0.22 -11.65 -2.38
C ASP A 172 0.98 -10.80 -1.96
N MET A 173 0.73 -9.70 -1.25
CA MET A 173 1.74 -8.80 -0.70
C MET A 173 1.18 -8.09 0.53
N ILE A 174 2.04 -7.77 1.49
CA ILE A 174 1.66 -7.05 2.70
C ILE A 174 2.26 -5.65 2.69
N LYS A 175 1.44 -4.65 2.99
CA LYS A 175 1.86 -3.30 3.34
C LYS A 175 1.79 -3.17 4.85
N ALA A 176 2.95 -3.07 5.52
CA ALA A 176 3.09 -3.09 6.97
C ALA A 176 3.68 -1.78 7.50
N PHE A 177 3.17 -1.29 8.62
CA PHE A 177 3.78 -0.15 9.33
C PHE A 177 5.13 -0.53 9.94
N TYR A 178 5.99 0.46 10.13
CA TYR A 178 7.24 0.27 10.85
C TYR A 178 6.99 -0.22 12.28
N CYS A 179 7.75 -1.22 12.68
CA CYS A 179 7.85 -1.67 14.07
C CYS A 179 9.31 -1.99 14.42
N PRO A 180 9.71 -1.96 15.70
CA PRO A 180 11.11 -2.10 16.10
C PRO A 180 11.80 -3.40 15.64
N ASP A 181 11.06 -4.52 15.68
CA ASP A 181 11.55 -5.82 15.17
C ASP A 181 10.87 -6.18 13.84
N PHE A 182 11.24 -5.46 12.77
CA PHE A 182 10.68 -5.69 11.44
C PHE A 182 11.10 -7.03 10.82
N GLU A 183 12.21 -7.61 11.27
CA GLU A 183 12.65 -8.94 10.84
C GLU A 183 11.63 -10.02 11.24
N LYS A 184 11.00 -9.89 12.39
CA LYS A 184 9.93 -10.78 12.82
C LYS A 184 8.72 -10.74 11.88
N VAL A 185 8.42 -9.58 11.29
CA VAL A 185 7.34 -9.43 10.30
C VAL A 185 7.70 -10.17 9.01
N THR A 186 8.87 -9.90 8.45
CA THR A 186 9.29 -10.45 7.15
C THR A 186 9.60 -11.93 7.20
N SER A 187 10.24 -12.43 8.29
CA SER A 187 10.59 -13.85 8.44
C SER A 187 9.38 -14.76 8.69
N ASN A 188 8.30 -14.23 9.24
CA ASN A 188 7.08 -14.99 9.52
C ASN A 188 5.99 -14.84 8.45
N CYS A 189 6.18 -13.97 7.47
CA CYS A 189 5.24 -13.73 6.38
C CYS A 189 5.70 -14.45 5.10
N PRO A 190 4.87 -15.37 4.54
CA PRO A 190 5.25 -16.15 3.35
C PRO A 190 5.15 -15.36 2.04
N VAL A 191 4.64 -14.12 2.07
CA VAL A 191 4.53 -13.25 0.89
C VAL A 191 5.38 -11.98 1.07
N PRO A 192 5.72 -11.26 -0.03
CA PRO A 192 6.52 -10.05 0.05
C PRO A 192 5.92 -8.99 0.98
N VAL A 193 6.77 -8.31 1.76
CA VAL A 193 6.36 -7.23 2.68
C VAL A 193 6.98 -5.91 2.23
N ILE A 194 6.16 -4.87 2.12
CA ILE A 194 6.57 -3.49 1.85
C ILE A 194 6.24 -2.58 3.03
N LEU A 195 7.08 -1.57 3.28
CA LEU A 195 6.91 -0.62 4.38
C LEU A 195 5.83 0.42 4.06
N ALA A 196 4.87 0.62 4.96
CA ALA A 196 3.77 1.60 4.82
C ALA A 196 4.15 3.04 5.22
N GLY A 197 5.24 3.25 5.87
CA GLY A 197 5.72 4.52 6.40
C GLY A 197 6.50 4.32 7.70
N GLY A 198 7.22 5.34 8.10
CA GLY A 198 8.00 5.35 9.33
C GLY A 198 7.50 6.37 10.35
N PRO A 199 8.10 6.41 11.55
CA PRO A 199 7.82 7.41 12.55
C PRO A 199 8.03 8.83 12.02
N LYS A 200 7.17 9.78 12.42
CA LYS A 200 7.21 11.17 11.92
C LYS A 200 8.52 11.90 12.20
N ASP A 201 9.15 11.61 13.35
CA ASP A 201 10.35 12.31 13.83
C ASP A 201 11.64 11.51 13.56
N ALA A 202 11.57 10.39 12.85
CA ALA A 202 12.74 9.58 12.51
C ALA A 202 13.36 10.03 11.18
N ASP A 203 14.66 9.78 11.04
CA ASP A 203 15.34 9.80 9.75
C ASP A 203 14.77 8.64 8.89
N ILE A 204 13.84 8.99 8.02
CA ILE A 204 13.12 8.02 7.20
C ILE A 204 14.05 7.23 6.27
N VAL A 205 15.15 7.82 5.84
CA VAL A 205 16.16 7.15 5.00
C VAL A 205 16.85 6.03 5.77
N SER A 206 17.20 6.29 7.02
CA SER A 206 17.78 5.27 7.92
C SER A 206 16.77 4.16 8.24
N VAL A 207 15.50 4.51 8.48
CA VAL A 207 14.42 3.53 8.68
C VAL A 207 14.27 2.61 7.46
N VAL A 208 14.30 3.18 6.25
CA VAL A 208 14.21 2.39 5.01
C VAL A 208 15.37 1.41 4.90
N LYS A 209 16.61 1.85 5.10
CA LYS A 209 17.79 0.97 5.08
C LYS A 209 17.68 -0.16 6.09
N GLU A 210 17.23 0.15 7.29
CA GLU A 210 17.02 -0.83 8.35
C GLU A 210 16.01 -1.91 7.93
N VAL A 211 14.79 -1.52 7.51
CA VAL A 211 13.76 -2.51 7.16
C VAL A 211 14.10 -3.31 5.90
N VAL A 212 14.81 -2.71 4.95
CA VAL A 212 15.31 -3.42 3.76
C VAL A 212 16.34 -4.47 4.16
N SER A 213 17.26 -4.16 5.07
CA SER A 213 18.22 -5.14 5.61
C SER A 213 17.53 -6.27 6.39
N LYS A 214 16.33 -6.03 6.89
CA LYS A 214 15.46 -6.98 7.60
C LYS A 214 14.42 -7.67 6.67
N GLY A 215 14.60 -7.62 5.36
CA GLY A 215 13.82 -8.39 4.39
C GLY A 215 12.64 -7.66 3.74
N ALA A 216 12.40 -6.37 4.00
CA ALA A 216 11.42 -5.61 3.25
C ALA A 216 11.81 -5.52 1.76
N VAL A 217 10.84 -5.72 0.88
CA VAL A 217 11.07 -5.66 -0.57
C VAL A 217 10.61 -4.35 -1.21
N GLY A 218 10.09 -3.40 -0.42
CA GLY A 218 9.63 -2.14 -1.01
C GLY A 218 9.08 -1.15 -0.01
N LEU A 219 8.60 -0.04 -0.57
CA LEU A 219 8.02 1.10 0.12
C LEU A 219 6.65 1.44 -0.48
N ALA A 220 5.71 1.89 0.35
CA ALA A 220 4.45 2.49 -0.09
C ALA A 220 4.19 3.74 0.75
N PHE A 221 4.80 4.87 0.35
CA PHE A 221 4.82 6.09 1.12
C PHE A 221 3.88 7.16 0.56
N GLY A 222 3.15 7.82 1.45
CA GLY A 222 2.25 8.92 1.13
C GLY A 222 2.79 10.24 1.67
N ARG A 223 2.48 10.60 2.90
CA ARG A 223 2.83 11.87 3.55
C ARG A 223 4.31 12.22 3.50
N ASN A 224 5.19 11.24 3.62
CA ASN A 224 6.64 11.44 3.47
C ASN A 224 7.02 11.98 2.07
N ILE A 225 6.18 11.75 1.05
CA ILE A 225 6.38 12.21 -0.32
C ILE A 225 5.61 13.51 -0.55
N PHE A 226 4.27 13.47 -0.52
CA PHE A 226 3.46 14.61 -0.98
C PHE A 226 3.47 15.83 -0.03
N GLN A 227 3.91 15.66 1.23
CA GLN A 227 4.13 16.76 2.17
C GLN A 227 5.61 17.17 2.29
N SER A 228 6.48 16.59 1.47
CA SER A 228 7.89 16.99 1.43
C SER A 228 8.05 18.38 0.78
N LYS A 229 9.00 19.17 1.28
CA LYS A 229 9.38 20.45 0.67
C LYS A 229 10.00 20.30 -0.71
N ASP A 230 10.65 19.17 -0.96
CA ASP A 230 11.24 18.81 -2.26
C ASP A 230 10.94 17.33 -2.54
N ILE A 231 9.82 17.10 -3.23
CA ILE A 231 9.29 15.76 -3.49
C ILE A 231 10.31 14.92 -4.29
N ARG A 232 10.94 15.49 -5.33
CA ARG A 232 11.87 14.75 -6.20
C ARG A 232 13.13 14.36 -5.45
N LYS A 233 13.71 15.26 -4.65
CA LYS A 233 14.86 14.96 -3.81
C LYS A 233 14.52 13.84 -2.83
N THR A 234 13.38 13.92 -2.14
CA THR A 234 12.93 12.90 -1.19
C THR A 234 12.76 11.54 -1.86
N ILE A 235 12.16 11.50 -3.06
CA ILE A 235 12.02 10.26 -3.82
C ILE A 235 13.39 9.66 -4.14
N GLY A 236 14.34 10.45 -4.64
CA GLY A 236 15.69 9.98 -4.96
C GLY A 236 16.46 9.46 -3.74
N GLU A 237 16.32 10.10 -2.57
CA GLU A 237 16.93 9.64 -1.31
C GLU A 237 16.32 8.30 -0.84
N LEU A 238 14.99 8.16 -0.92
CA LEU A 238 14.27 6.93 -0.56
C LEU A 238 14.60 5.79 -1.52
N ASP A 239 14.65 6.05 -2.81
CA ASP A 239 15.05 5.07 -3.83
C ASP A 239 16.48 4.59 -3.61
N GLY A 240 17.41 5.52 -3.35
CA GLY A 240 18.79 5.18 -3.01
C GLY A 240 18.92 4.34 -1.74
N ALA A 241 18.02 4.50 -0.77
CA ALA A 241 17.99 3.68 0.44
C ALA A 241 17.37 2.30 0.21
N LEU A 242 16.41 2.20 -0.71
CA LEU A 242 15.72 0.95 -1.05
C LEU A 242 16.60 0.02 -1.91
N ARG A 243 17.38 0.57 -2.85
CA ARG A 243 18.05 -0.21 -3.92
C ARG A 243 19.57 -0.29 -3.83
N LYS A 244 20.19 0.50 -2.96
CA LYS A 244 21.65 0.51 -2.75
C LYS A 244 22.02 -0.13 -1.42
#